data_438e4e1222c0321aa0854df407b70da0
#
_entry.id   438e4e1222c0321aa0854df407b70da0
#
_cell.length_a   1.000
_cell.length_b   1.000
_cell.length_c   1.000
_cell.angle_alpha   90.00
_cell.angle_beta   90.00
_cell.angle_gamma   90.00
#
_symmetry.space_group_name_H-M   'P 1'
#
loop_
_entity.id
_entity.type
_entity.pdbx_description
1 polymer ?
#
loop_
_entity_poly.entity_id
_entity_poly.type
_entity_poly.pdbx_seq_one_letter_code
_entity_poly.pdbx_strand_id
1 'polypeptide(L)'
;MVREPFPVSIDWGTMLGLPPALIFFTGALLIVLIRGRFQDGARKVVMVLTPLIGLWNLTSLVPGEAWEYMIFDLDLSLVRVDRLSLLFGLLFHVGALLGVIYALRVKDPVQQIAALAYAGSALGAVFAGDYLTLFFFWEAMAVSSAFLVWAGDGKGAASAGMRYLVIHVASGLMLLAGALLHLTRTGGLSFDYVGLTGVE
;
A
#
# COMPACT_ATOMS: atom_id res chain seq x y z
N MET A 1 -33.41 -13.08 -10.99
CA MET A 1 -32.48 -13.98 -10.29
C MET A 1 -32.01 -13.22 -9.07
N VAL A 2 -32.60 -13.48 -7.91
CA VAL A 2 -32.30 -12.78 -6.66
C VAL A 2 -30.94 -13.29 -6.22
N ARG A 3 -29.89 -12.44 -6.23
CA ARG A 3 -28.60 -12.78 -5.62
C ARG A 3 -28.81 -12.76 -4.10
N GLU A 4 -28.64 -13.90 -3.48
CA GLU A 4 -28.53 -13.97 -2.02
C GLU A 4 -27.43 -13.01 -1.58
N PRO A 5 -27.64 -12.18 -0.54
CA PRO A 5 -26.59 -11.37 0.01
C PRO A 5 -25.54 -12.33 0.58
N PHE A 6 -24.35 -12.36 -0.03
CA PHE A 6 -23.23 -13.11 0.52
C PHE A 6 -22.96 -12.59 1.93
N PRO A 7 -23.05 -13.45 2.96
CA PRO A 7 -22.56 -13.07 4.26
C PRO A 7 -21.06 -12.79 4.08
N VAL A 8 -20.57 -11.64 4.56
CA VAL A 8 -19.14 -11.40 4.76
C VAL A 8 -18.69 -12.38 5.85
N SER A 9 -18.57 -13.64 5.47
CA SER A 9 -17.86 -14.63 6.25
C SER A 9 -16.39 -14.51 5.89
N ILE A 10 -15.70 -13.58 6.54
CA ILE A 10 -14.25 -13.62 6.54
C ILE A 10 -13.87 -14.90 7.26
N ASP A 11 -13.54 -15.94 6.51
CA ASP A 11 -13.05 -17.18 7.07
C ASP A 11 -11.59 -16.96 7.52
N TRP A 12 -11.44 -16.47 8.73
CA TRP A 12 -10.13 -16.24 9.37
C TRP A 12 -9.31 -17.53 9.53
N GLY A 13 -9.94 -18.70 9.35
CA GLY A 13 -9.32 -20.01 9.53
C GLY A 13 -8.42 -20.46 8.36
N THR A 14 -8.58 -19.87 7.18
CA THR A 14 -7.81 -20.23 5.97
C THR A 14 -6.76 -19.19 5.57
N MET A 15 -6.78 -17.99 6.16
CA MET A 15 -5.84 -16.91 5.87
C MET A 15 -4.57 -17.06 6.69
N LEU A 16 -3.55 -17.70 6.14
CA LEU A 16 -2.25 -17.87 6.78
C LEU A 16 -1.39 -16.60 6.80
N GLY A 17 -1.69 -15.61 5.95
CA GLY A 17 -0.92 -14.37 5.79
C GLY A 17 -1.70 -13.09 6.10
N LEU A 18 -0.99 -12.04 6.51
CA LEU A 18 -1.53 -10.68 6.69
C LEU A 18 -1.39 -9.87 5.39
N PRO A 19 -2.28 -8.87 5.12
CA PRO A 19 -2.05 -7.92 4.04
C PRO A 19 -0.66 -7.28 4.18
N PRO A 20 0.22 -7.37 3.16
CA PRO A 20 1.59 -6.86 3.27
C PRO A 20 1.68 -5.39 3.68
N ALA A 21 0.77 -4.56 3.18
CA ALA A 21 0.69 -3.14 3.53
C ALA A 21 0.47 -2.90 5.04
N LEU A 22 -0.35 -3.73 5.71
CA LEU A 22 -0.66 -3.57 7.13
C LEU A 22 0.58 -3.73 8.01
N ILE A 23 1.52 -4.58 7.64
CA ILE A 23 2.77 -4.80 8.39
C ILE A 23 3.58 -3.50 8.42
N PHE A 24 3.66 -2.81 7.28
CA PHE A 24 4.40 -1.56 7.16
C PHE A 24 3.69 -0.39 7.86
N PHE A 25 2.36 -0.30 7.74
CA PHE A 25 1.59 0.72 8.46
C PHE A 25 1.63 0.52 9.97
N THR A 26 1.61 -0.74 10.45
CA THR A 26 1.82 -1.04 11.87
C THR A 26 3.22 -0.67 12.32
N GLY A 27 4.26 -0.93 11.52
CA GLY A 27 5.62 -0.48 11.78
C GLY A 27 5.71 1.05 11.89
N ALA A 28 5.08 1.78 10.96
CA ALA A 28 5.01 3.24 11.00
C ALA A 28 4.30 3.75 12.26
N LEU A 29 3.17 3.14 12.63
CA LEU A 29 2.43 3.47 13.85
C LEU A 29 3.25 3.21 15.12
N LEU A 30 3.96 2.09 15.18
CA LEU A 30 4.85 1.79 16.31
C LEU A 30 5.93 2.86 16.48
N ILE A 31 6.51 3.40 15.39
CA ILE A 31 7.47 4.50 15.49
C ILE A 31 6.84 5.74 16.14
N VAL A 32 5.57 6.07 15.83
CA VAL A 32 4.84 7.19 16.45
C VAL A 32 4.72 6.99 17.97
N LEU A 33 4.49 5.76 18.41
CA LEU A 33 4.26 5.41 19.81
C LEU A 33 5.56 5.32 20.62
N ILE A 34 6.71 5.07 19.97
CA ILE A 34 8.01 4.93 20.65
C ILE A 34 8.49 6.31 21.13
N ARG A 35 8.52 6.46 22.46
CA ARG A 35 9.01 7.66 23.17
C ARG A 35 9.93 7.25 24.32
N GLY A 36 10.83 8.14 24.73
CA GLY A 36 11.68 7.93 25.89
C GLY A 36 13.17 7.82 25.59
N ARG A 37 13.98 7.43 26.59
CA ARG A 37 15.45 7.47 26.57
C ARG A 37 16.10 6.61 25.46
N PHE A 38 15.49 5.52 25.08
CA PHE A 38 16.03 4.58 24.08
C PHE A 38 15.29 4.63 22.74
N GLN A 39 14.55 5.72 22.48
CA GLN A 39 13.69 5.85 21.30
C GLN A 39 14.42 5.62 19.97
N ASP A 40 15.64 6.10 19.80
CA ASP A 40 16.38 5.98 18.53
C ASP A 40 16.75 4.53 18.24
N GLY A 41 17.18 3.77 19.25
CA GLY A 41 17.48 2.35 19.11
C GLY A 41 16.23 1.53 18.79
N ALA A 42 15.14 1.77 19.55
CA ALA A 42 13.88 1.06 19.36
C ALA A 42 13.26 1.33 17.98
N ARG A 43 13.29 2.58 17.48
CA ARG A 43 12.82 2.92 16.14
C ARG A 43 13.61 2.21 15.05
N LYS A 44 14.94 2.14 15.15
CA LYS A 44 15.79 1.40 14.20
C LYS A 44 15.45 -0.09 14.18
N VAL A 45 15.20 -0.67 15.34
CA VAL A 45 14.76 -2.08 15.43
C VAL A 45 13.44 -2.27 14.69
N VAL A 46 12.43 -1.41 14.94
CA VAL A 46 11.14 -1.47 14.23
C VAL A 46 11.34 -1.31 12.72
N MET A 47 12.14 -0.34 12.28
CA MET A 47 12.41 -0.12 10.86
C MET A 47 12.99 -1.37 10.18
N VAL A 48 13.93 -2.07 10.81
CA VAL A 48 14.56 -3.27 10.23
C VAL A 48 13.62 -4.48 10.33
N LEU A 49 12.94 -4.66 11.45
CA LEU A 49 12.04 -5.80 11.65
C LEU A 49 10.82 -5.76 10.72
N THR A 50 10.30 -4.57 10.42
CA THR A 50 9.12 -4.42 9.57
C THR A 50 9.27 -5.12 8.20
N PRO A 51 10.27 -4.80 7.37
CA PRO A 51 10.44 -5.48 6.09
C PRO A 51 10.85 -6.96 6.24
N LEU A 52 11.54 -7.35 7.31
CA LEU A 52 11.87 -8.76 7.57
C LEU A 52 10.63 -9.58 7.91
N ILE A 53 9.74 -9.05 8.76
CA ILE A 53 8.45 -9.67 9.07
C ILE A 53 7.60 -9.74 7.80
N GLY A 54 7.61 -8.69 6.97
CA GLY A 54 6.92 -8.67 5.69
C GLY A 54 7.44 -9.74 4.72
N LEU A 55 8.75 -9.92 4.62
CA LEU A 55 9.37 -11.00 3.82
C LEU A 55 8.95 -12.38 4.31
N TRP A 56 8.90 -12.57 5.63
CA TRP A 56 8.42 -13.84 6.18
C TRP A 56 6.93 -14.05 5.90
N ASN A 57 6.10 -13.02 6.11
CA ASN A 57 4.68 -13.07 5.79
C ASN A 57 4.41 -13.42 4.32
N LEU A 58 5.27 -12.95 3.40
CA LEU A 58 5.15 -13.24 1.98
C LEU A 58 5.19 -14.74 1.66
N THR A 59 5.93 -15.54 2.47
CA THR A 59 6.00 -17.00 2.33
C THR A 59 4.71 -17.71 2.73
N SER A 60 3.82 -17.02 3.44
CA SER A 60 2.52 -17.54 3.88
C SER A 60 1.38 -17.18 2.93
N LEU A 61 1.63 -16.33 1.93
CA LEU A 61 0.62 -15.94 0.93
C LEU A 61 0.57 -16.98 -0.19
N VAL A 62 -0.63 -17.43 -0.53
CA VAL A 62 -0.85 -18.43 -1.58
C VAL A 62 -1.48 -17.78 -2.81
N PRO A 63 -0.97 -18.04 -4.03
CA PRO A 63 -1.60 -17.53 -5.26
C PRO A 63 -3.05 -18.01 -5.39
N GLY A 64 -3.95 -17.08 -5.69
CA GLY A 64 -5.39 -17.31 -5.76
C GLY A 64 -6.16 -16.84 -4.53
N GLU A 65 -5.46 -16.47 -3.44
CA GLU A 65 -6.10 -15.81 -2.30
C GLU A 65 -6.47 -14.36 -2.64
N ALA A 66 -7.67 -13.96 -2.24
CA ALA A 66 -8.15 -12.60 -2.35
C ALA A 66 -8.88 -12.20 -1.05
N TRP A 67 -8.68 -10.95 -0.62
CA TRP A 67 -9.41 -10.37 0.50
C TRP A 67 -10.43 -9.40 -0.05
N GLU A 68 -11.66 -9.90 -0.15
CA GLU A 68 -12.77 -9.17 -0.73
C GLU A 68 -13.63 -8.53 0.37
N TYR A 69 -14.17 -7.38 0.06
CA TYR A 69 -15.11 -6.67 0.91
C TYR A 69 -16.08 -5.87 0.05
N MET A 70 -17.28 -5.64 0.56
CA MET A 70 -18.33 -4.91 -0.14
C MET A 70 -18.48 -3.51 0.46
N ILE A 71 -18.40 -2.47 -0.38
CA ILE A 71 -18.71 -1.08 -0.02
C ILE A 71 -19.66 -0.52 -1.07
N PHE A 72 -20.82 0.00 -0.66
CA PHE A 72 -21.82 0.62 -1.54
C PHE A 72 -22.18 -0.24 -2.76
N ASP A 73 -22.44 -1.55 -2.55
CA ASP A 73 -22.75 -2.54 -3.59
C ASP A 73 -21.62 -2.78 -4.61
N LEU A 74 -20.40 -2.33 -4.32
CA LEU A 74 -19.20 -2.62 -5.10
C LEU A 74 -18.39 -3.72 -4.40
N ASP A 75 -18.10 -4.78 -5.15
CA ASP A 75 -17.18 -5.82 -4.72
C ASP A 75 -15.74 -5.31 -4.92
N LEU A 76 -15.04 -5.09 -3.81
CA LEU A 76 -13.67 -4.58 -3.80
C LEU A 76 -12.73 -5.66 -3.26
N SER A 77 -11.52 -5.70 -3.78
CA SER A 77 -10.49 -6.65 -3.38
C SER A 77 -9.27 -5.90 -2.83
N LEU A 78 -9.17 -5.84 -1.50
CA LEU A 78 -8.07 -5.16 -0.81
C LEU A 78 -6.72 -5.81 -1.08
N VAL A 79 -6.70 -7.12 -1.18
CA VAL A 79 -5.49 -7.91 -1.47
C VAL A 79 -5.87 -9.00 -2.46
N ARG A 80 -5.13 -9.08 -3.54
CA ARG A 80 -5.18 -10.16 -4.51
C ARG A 80 -3.77 -10.73 -4.67
N VAL A 81 -3.64 -12.02 -4.41
CA VAL A 81 -2.36 -12.71 -4.49
C VAL A 81 -2.27 -13.47 -5.80
N ASP A 82 -1.35 -13.07 -6.67
CA ASP A 82 -0.98 -13.79 -7.88
C ASP A 82 0.55 -13.95 -7.98
N ARG A 83 1.02 -14.66 -9.00
CA ARG A 83 2.46 -14.89 -9.18
C ARG A 83 3.24 -13.59 -9.42
N LEU A 84 2.61 -12.62 -10.07
CA LEU A 84 3.24 -11.34 -10.40
C LEU A 84 3.31 -10.46 -9.16
N SER A 85 2.21 -10.38 -8.38
CA SER A 85 2.18 -9.65 -7.12
C SER A 85 3.17 -10.20 -6.09
N LEU A 86 3.35 -11.53 -6.03
CA LEU A 86 4.38 -12.15 -5.18
C LEU A 86 5.80 -11.78 -5.61
N LEU A 87 6.07 -11.78 -6.94
CA LEU A 87 7.38 -11.39 -7.46
C LEU A 87 7.69 -9.92 -7.12
N PHE A 88 6.77 -9.01 -7.43
CA PHE A 88 6.94 -7.60 -7.10
C PHE A 88 6.92 -7.36 -5.58
N GLY A 89 6.08 -8.08 -4.85
CA GLY A 89 6.07 -8.07 -3.39
C GLY A 89 7.44 -8.40 -2.81
N LEU A 90 8.11 -9.44 -3.30
CA LEU A 90 9.48 -9.79 -2.91
C LEU A 90 10.46 -8.65 -3.23
N LEU A 91 10.42 -8.11 -4.45
CA LEU A 91 11.31 -7.02 -4.87
C LEU A 91 11.12 -5.77 -4.01
N PHE A 92 9.88 -5.39 -3.72
CA PHE A 92 9.57 -4.22 -2.88
C PHE A 92 9.98 -4.42 -1.42
N HIS A 93 9.82 -5.61 -0.85
CA HIS A 93 10.31 -5.89 0.51
C HIS A 93 11.83 -5.83 0.60
N VAL A 94 12.53 -6.40 -0.37
CA VAL A 94 14.00 -6.31 -0.44
C VAL A 94 14.43 -4.86 -0.64
N GLY A 95 13.78 -4.13 -1.53
CA GLY A 95 14.03 -2.70 -1.73
C GLY A 95 13.80 -1.87 -0.46
N ALA A 96 12.71 -2.14 0.26
CA ALA A 96 12.39 -1.49 1.53
C ALA A 96 13.45 -1.81 2.60
N LEU A 97 13.90 -3.07 2.70
CA LEU A 97 14.96 -3.47 3.63
C LEU A 97 16.27 -2.75 3.33
N LEU A 98 16.69 -2.69 2.06
CA LEU A 98 17.89 -1.96 1.64
C LEU A 98 17.76 -0.46 1.92
N GLY A 99 16.59 0.13 1.62
CA GLY A 99 16.29 1.53 1.92
C GLY A 99 16.35 1.84 3.42
N VAL A 100 15.81 0.95 4.26
CA VAL A 100 15.88 1.06 5.72
C VAL A 100 17.33 0.97 6.20
N ILE A 101 18.13 0.02 5.71
CA ILE A 101 19.54 -0.13 6.09
C ILE A 101 20.30 1.17 5.75
N TYR A 102 20.07 1.72 4.56
CA TYR A 102 20.65 3.02 4.17
C TYR A 102 20.21 4.15 5.10
N ALA A 103 18.93 4.19 5.48
CA ALA A 103 18.33 5.22 6.31
C ALA A 103 18.56 5.05 7.82
N LEU A 104 19.30 4.03 8.29
CA LEU A 104 19.54 3.80 9.74
C LEU A 104 20.23 4.97 10.45
N ARG A 105 20.90 5.86 9.70
CA ARG A 105 21.52 7.09 10.24
C ARG A 105 20.54 8.24 10.42
N VAL A 106 19.39 8.18 9.78
CA VAL A 106 18.33 9.19 9.87
C VAL A 106 17.67 9.09 11.24
N LYS A 107 17.67 10.19 11.99
CA LYS A 107 17.08 10.25 13.34
C LYS A 107 15.70 10.89 13.36
N ASP A 108 15.31 11.56 12.28
CA ASP A 108 14.01 12.20 12.18
C ASP A 108 12.87 11.17 12.10
N PRO A 109 11.98 11.17 13.09
CA PRO A 109 10.87 10.21 13.12
C PRO A 109 9.89 10.42 11.97
N VAL A 110 9.74 11.65 11.46
CA VAL A 110 8.81 11.94 10.36
C VAL A 110 9.31 11.24 9.09
N GLN A 111 10.61 11.28 8.81
CA GLN A 111 11.19 10.56 7.67
C GLN A 111 11.05 9.04 7.82
N GLN A 112 11.27 8.53 9.04
CA GLN A 112 11.14 7.08 9.31
C GLN A 112 9.70 6.60 9.11
N ILE A 113 8.72 7.33 9.63
CA ILE A 113 7.29 7.04 9.46
C ILE A 113 6.91 7.12 7.99
N ALA A 114 7.29 8.20 7.31
CA ALA A 114 6.98 8.42 5.91
C ALA A 114 7.59 7.33 5.00
N ALA A 115 8.81 6.87 5.30
CA ALA A 115 9.46 5.81 4.54
C ALA A 115 8.72 4.47 4.68
N LEU A 116 8.31 4.08 5.90
CA LEU A 116 7.52 2.86 6.08
C LEU A 116 6.12 2.99 5.50
N ALA A 117 5.47 4.14 5.65
CA ALA A 117 4.15 4.39 5.06
C ALA A 117 4.21 4.34 3.52
N TYR A 118 5.26 4.90 2.91
CA TYR A 118 5.49 4.82 1.47
C TYR A 118 5.67 3.37 0.99
N ALA A 119 6.54 2.60 1.67
CA ALA A 119 6.75 1.20 1.33
C ALA A 119 5.49 0.36 1.51
N GLY A 120 4.72 0.60 2.58
CA GLY A 120 3.43 -0.05 2.81
C GLY A 120 2.40 0.28 1.74
N SER A 121 2.33 1.56 1.33
CA SER A 121 1.43 1.99 0.24
C SER A 121 1.83 1.37 -1.10
N ALA A 122 3.13 1.29 -1.40
CA ALA A 122 3.62 0.64 -2.62
C ALA A 122 3.26 -0.86 -2.64
N LEU A 123 3.42 -1.56 -1.51
CA LEU A 123 2.99 -2.95 -1.38
C LEU A 123 1.47 -3.10 -1.49
N GLY A 124 0.70 -2.17 -0.89
CA GLY A 124 -0.75 -2.15 -1.05
C GLY A 124 -1.18 -2.02 -2.52
N ALA A 125 -0.50 -1.16 -3.29
CA ALA A 125 -0.74 -1.01 -4.72
C ALA A 125 -0.38 -2.28 -5.52
N VAL A 126 0.73 -2.97 -5.16
CA VAL A 126 1.15 -4.23 -5.81
C VAL A 126 0.14 -5.35 -5.60
N PHE A 127 -0.48 -5.42 -4.42
CA PHE A 127 -1.45 -6.45 -4.08
C PHE A 127 -2.91 -6.01 -4.25
N ALA A 128 -3.18 -4.80 -4.70
CA ALA A 128 -4.54 -4.34 -4.99
C ALA A 128 -5.20 -5.24 -6.04
N GLY A 129 -6.46 -5.62 -5.81
CA GLY A 129 -7.23 -6.45 -6.73
C GLY A 129 -8.22 -5.67 -7.58
N ASP A 130 -8.40 -4.38 -7.32
CA ASP A 130 -9.32 -3.49 -8.04
C ASP A 130 -8.75 -2.07 -8.20
N TYR A 131 -9.34 -1.31 -9.13
CA TYR A 131 -8.90 0.05 -9.45
C TYR A 131 -9.08 1.06 -8.31
N LEU A 132 -10.10 0.89 -7.45
CA LEU A 132 -10.35 1.81 -6.35
C LEU A 132 -9.35 1.58 -5.21
N THR A 133 -9.08 0.32 -4.88
CA THR A 133 -8.04 -0.07 -3.91
C THR A 133 -6.67 0.41 -4.39
N LEU A 134 -6.36 0.22 -5.68
CA LEU A 134 -5.13 0.75 -6.29
C LEU A 134 -5.03 2.27 -6.13
N PHE A 135 -6.13 3.00 -6.41
CA PHE A 135 -6.17 4.46 -6.26
C PHE A 135 -5.87 4.90 -4.82
N PHE A 136 -6.48 4.27 -3.82
CA PHE A 136 -6.22 4.63 -2.42
C PHE A 136 -4.74 4.45 -2.03
N PHE A 137 -4.12 3.34 -2.42
CA PHE A 137 -2.70 3.13 -2.13
C PHE A 137 -1.80 4.04 -2.96
N TRP A 138 -2.19 4.39 -4.18
CA TRP A 138 -1.49 5.37 -5.02
C TRP A 138 -1.46 6.75 -4.35
N GLU A 139 -2.60 7.23 -3.85
CA GLU A 139 -2.67 8.50 -3.12
C GLU A 139 -1.91 8.46 -1.79
N ALA A 140 -2.01 7.36 -1.04
CA ALA A 140 -1.25 7.19 0.20
C ALA A 140 0.28 7.22 -0.06
N MET A 141 0.72 6.65 -1.19
CA MET A 141 2.11 6.72 -1.64
C MET A 141 2.51 8.16 -2.00
N ALA A 142 1.65 8.92 -2.68
CA ALA A 142 1.88 10.32 -3.01
C ALA A 142 2.05 11.19 -1.75
N VAL A 143 1.13 11.02 -0.79
CA VAL A 143 1.18 11.77 0.48
C VAL A 143 2.44 11.42 1.28
N SER A 144 2.74 10.14 1.47
CA SER A 144 3.91 9.70 2.25
C SER A 144 5.24 10.16 1.60
N SER A 145 5.34 10.11 0.26
CA SER A 145 6.52 10.61 -0.45
C SER A 145 6.67 12.14 -0.38
N ALA A 146 5.57 12.90 -0.35
CA ALA A 146 5.65 14.35 -0.14
C ALA A 146 6.28 14.69 1.21
N PHE A 147 5.99 13.96 2.27
CA PHE A 147 6.66 14.11 3.57
C PHE A 147 8.16 13.84 3.49
N LEU A 148 8.60 12.85 2.69
CA LEU A 148 10.03 12.59 2.47
C LEU A 148 10.71 13.75 1.74
N VAL A 149 10.03 14.39 0.77
CA VAL A 149 10.55 15.57 0.08
C VAL A 149 10.63 16.77 1.03
N TRP A 150 9.59 17.00 1.85
CA TRP A 150 9.57 18.11 2.81
C TRP A 150 10.62 17.97 3.94
N ALA A 151 10.93 16.76 4.33
CA ALA A 151 11.95 16.47 5.33
C ALA A 151 13.40 16.63 4.81
N GLY A 152 13.58 16.97 3.54
CA GLY A 152 14.89 17.30 2.98
C GLY A 152 15.38 18.69 3.42
N ASP A 153 16.69 18.81 3.72
CA ASP A 153 17.33 20.04 4.25
C ASP A 153 17.54 21.15 3.20
N GLY A 154 17.00 20.99 1.98
CA GLY A 154 17.24 21.93 0.86
C GLY A 154 16.39 23.20 0.96
N LYS A 155 17.03 24.38 0.66
CA LYS A 155 16.28 25.61 0.41
C LYS A 155 15.30 25.38 -0.75
N GLY A 156 14.01 25.38 -0.47
CA GLY A 156 12.95 25.12 -1.48
C GLY A 156 12.31 23.75 -1.38
N ALA A 157 12.67 22.89 -0.41
CA ALA A 157 12.04 21.58 -0.20
C ALA A 157 10.52 21.70 -0.05
N ALA A 158 10.03 22.72 0.67
CA ALA A 158 8.59 22.97 0.82
C ALA A 158 7.90 23.24 -0.53
N SER A 159 8.48 24.09 -1.36
CA SER A 159 7.93 24.42 -2.69
C SER A 159 8.04 23.23 -3.67
N ALA A 160 9.14 22.47 -3.58
CA ALA A 160 9.32 21.27 -4.39
C ALA A 160 8.28 20.18 -4.02
N GLY A 161 8.11 19.91 -2.73
CA GLY A 161 7.13 18.96 -2.24
C GLY A 161 5.68 19.36 -2.55
N MET A 162 5.35 20.65 -2.51
CA MET A 162 4.02 21.11 -2.90
C MET A 162 3.77 20.88 -4.40
N ARG A 163 4.73 21.23 -5.28
CA ARG A 163 4.60 20.96 -6.72
C ARG A 163 4.48 19.46 -7.01
N TYR A 164 5.30 18.66 -6.32
CA TYR A 164 5.25 17.21 -6.41
C TYR A 164 3.85 16.68 -6.04
N LEU A 165 3.31 17.13 -4.90
CA LEU A 165 1.99 16.70 -4.43
C LEU A 165 0.88 17.09 -5.40
N VAL A 166 0.88 18.33 -5.92
CA VAL A 166 -0.12 18.79 -6.89
C VAL A 166 -0.12 17.94 -8.16
N ILE A 167 1.07 17.60 -8.69
CA ILE A 167 1.20 16.75 -9.88
C ILE A 167 0.70 15.33 -9.59
N HIS A 168 1.04 14.78 -8.42
CA HIS A 168 0.59 13.45 -8.02
C HIS A 168 -0.93 13.37 -7.85
N VAL A 169 -1.53 14.33 -7.16
CA VAL A 169 -2.99 14.40 -6.99
C VAL A 169 -3.68 14.53 -8.35
N ALA A 170 -3.16 15.36 -9.25
CA ALA A 170 -3.70 15.45 -10.62
C ALA A 170 -3.63 14.11 -11.37
N SER A 171 -2.52 13.37 -11.22
CA SER A 171 -2.37 12.02 -11.79
C SER A 171 -3.36 11.03 -11.17
N GLY A 172 -3.54 11.06 -9.84
CA GLY A 172 -4.49 10.21 -9.14
C GLY A 172 -5.94 10.49 -9.54
N LEU A 173 -6.30 11.76 -9.74
CA LEU A 173 -7.63 12.12 -10.26
C LEU A 173 -7.87 11.57 -11.67
N MET A 174 -6.85 11.51 -12.52
CA MET A 174 -6.95 10.88 -13.84
C MET A 174 -7.14 9.35 -13.72
N LEU A 175 -6.43 8.71 -12.80
CA LEU A 175 -6.62 7.28 -12.48
C LEU A 175 -8.04 7.03 -12.00
N LEU A 176 -8.54 7.83 -11.05
CA LEU A 176 -9.90 7.72 -10.53
C LEU A 176 -10.95 7.94 -11.64
N ALA A 177 -10.76 8.93 -12.52
CA ALA A 177 -11.64 9.15 -13.66
C ALA A 177 -11.66 7.94 -14.61
N GLY A 178 -10.51 7.32 -14.85
CA GLY A 178 -10.41 6.07 -15.61
C GLY A 178 -11.13 4.90 -14.94
N ALA A 179 -10.99 4.75 -13.61
CA ALA A 179 -11.69 3.74 -12.83
C ALA A 179 -13.21 3.92 -12.86
N LEU A 180 -13.71 5.17 -12.74
CA LEU A 180 -15.14 5.47 -12.85
C LEU A 180 -15.68 5.20 -14.26
N LEU A 181 -14.92 5.54 -15.30
CA LEU A 181 -15.27 5.21 -16.66
C LEU A 181 -15.33 3.70 -16.89
N HIS A 182 -14.39 2.94 -16.33
CA HIS A 182 -14.39 1.49 -16.35
C HIS A 182 -15.65 0.94 -15.66
N LEU A 183 -15.96 1.42 -14.45
CA LEU A 183 -17.16 1.05 -13.70
C LEU A 183 -18.44 1.26 -14.50
N THR A 184 -18.58 2.41 -15.17
CA THR A 184 -19.79 2.71 -15.97
C THR A 184 -19.94 1.81 -17.20
N ARG A 185 -18.85 1.24 -17.70
CA ARG A 185 -18.87 0.37 -18.88
C ARG A 185 -18.99 -1.12 -18.55
N THR A 186 -18.39 -1.56 -17.47
CA THR A 186 -18.29 -2.99 -17.09
C THR A 186 -19.19 -3.36 -15.93
N GLY A 187 -19.64 -2.36 -15.14
CA GLY A 187 -20.43 -2.59 -13.92
C GLY A 187 -19.60 -3.03 -12.70
N GLY A 188 -18.25 -3.06 -12.80
CA GLY A 188 -17.35 -3.46 -11.70
C GLY A 188 -16.01 -2.73 -11.75
N LEU A 189 -15.22 -2.85 -10.67
CA LEU A 189 -13.89 -2.25 -10.54
C LEU A 189 -12.77 -3.26 -10.53
N SER A 190 -13.07 -4.58 -10.53
CA SER A 190 -12.07 -5.65 -10.54
C SER A 190 -11.20 -5.61 -11.79
N PHE A 191 -9.92 -5.97 -11.64
CA PHE A 191 -9.01 -6.14 -12.76
C PHE A 191 -9.36 -7.35 -13.65
N ASP A 192 -10.29 -8.21 -13.23
CA ASP A 192 -10.73 -9.37 -14.01
C ASP A 192 -11.64 -8.99 -15.20
N TYR A 193 -12.18 -7.76 -15.19
CA TYR A 193 -12.90 -7.22 -16.34
C TYR A 193 -11.90 -6.78 -17.40
N VAL A 194 -11.74 -7.60 -18.42
CA VAL A 194 -10.76 -7.39 -19.50
C VAL A 194 -11.21 -6.26 -20.43
N GLY A 195 -10.42 -5.20 -20.43
CA GLY A 195 -10.47 -4.13 -21.44
C GLY A 195 -11.53 -3.05 -21.22
N LEU A 196 -11.14 -1.81 -21.53
CA LEU A 196 -12.02 -0.62 -21.53
C LEU A 196 -13.16 -0.70 -22.56
N THR A 197 -13.16 -1.69 -23.44
CA THR A 197 -14.06 -1.74 -24.60
C THR A 197 -15.16 -2.77 -24.48
N GLY A 198 -15.13 -3.65 -23.46
CA GLY A 198 -16.18 -4.67 -23.28
C GLY A 198 -16.39 -5.58 -24.52
N VAL A 199 -15.39 -5.69 -25.37
CA VAL A 199 -15.43 -6.58 -26.53
C VAL A 199 -14.75 -7.87 -26.12
N GLU A 200 -15.57 -8.93 -25.96
CA GLU A 200 -15.12 -10.32 -25.93
C GLU A 200 -14.45 -10.69 -27.24
#